data_77d2ea5ab3fcec940f96392f317ab494
#
_entry.id   77d2ea5ab3fcec940f96392f317ab494
#
_cell.length_a   1.000
_cell.length_b   1.000
_cell.length_c   1.000
_cell.angle_alpha   90.00
_cell.angle_beta   90.00
_cell.angle_gamma   90.00
#
_symmetry.space_group_name_H-M   'P 1'
#
loop_
_entity.id
_entity.type
_entity.pdbx_description
1 polymer ?
#
loop_
_entity_poly.entity_id
_entity_poly.type
_entity_poly.pdbx_seq_one_letter_code
_entity_poly.pdbx_strand_id
1 'polypeptide(L)'
;CYVKFPNPASRYALVGVYVAKLKKDILDTGLSVQELVRVAWASAASYRGTDMRGGANGARVRLAPQNGWEVNNPKELDKVLLKLEKVKNSFNRKASGNKRISTADIIVLAGAAAIEKAAKDAGHDITVPFVPGRMDATQDMTDVESFAYLEPVADAFRNYYAPEKNYLSPAEALVERADLLNLSVPEM
;
A
#
# COMPACT_ATOMS: atom_id res chain seq x y z
N CYS A 1 -11.82 -17.16 8.91
CA CYS A 1 -12.78 -17.16 7.78
C CYS A 1 -12.03 -16.92 6.49
N TYR A 2 -11.89 -17.95 5.65
CA TYR A 2 -11.46 -17.77 4.26
C TYR A 2 -12.57 -17.04 3.52
N VAL A 3 -12.42 -15.74 3.29
CA VAL A 3 -13.26 -15.06 2.32
C VAL A 3 -12.82 -15.56 0.95
N LYS A 4 -13.63 -16.43 0.36
CA LYS A 4 -13.45 -16.93 -0.99
C LYS A 4 -13.74 -15.76 -1.93
N PHE A 5 -12.68 -15.02 -2.33
CA PHE A 5 -12.82 -14.00 -3.35
C PHE A 5 -13.15 -14.71 -4.68
N PRO A 6 -14.15 -14.24 -5.44
CA PRO A 6 -14.39 -14.75 -6.78
C PRO A 6 -13.11 -14.55 -7.60
N ASN A 7 -12.75 -15.55 -8.39
CA ASN A 7 -11.55 -15.59 -9.21
C ASN A 7 -11.35 -14.25 -9.96
N PRO A 8 -10.33 -13.46 -9.65
CA PRO A 8 -10.15 -12.12 -10.21
C PRO A 8 -9.70 -12.13 -11.67
N ALA A 9 -9.27 -13.27 -12.18
CA ALA A 9 -8.65 -13.39 -13.50
C ALA A 9 -9.55 -12.95 -14.68
N SER A 10 -10.88 -12.88 -14.49
CA SER A 10 -11.81 -12.55 -15.59
C SER A 10 -12.28 -11.07 -15.59
N ARG A 11 -12.01 -10.28 -14.56
CA ARG A 11 -12.58 -8.92 -14.43
C ARG A 11 -11.59 -7.77 -14.56
N TYR A 12 -10.28 -8.00 -14.43
CA TYR A 12 -9.28 -6.94 -14.34
C TYR A 12 -8.06 -7.13 -15.25
N ALA A 13 -8.29 -7.38 -16.53
CA ALA A 13 -7.20 -7.40 -17.51
C ALA A 13 -6.71 -5.95 -17.76
N LEU A 14 -5.82 -5.45 -16.93
CA LEU A 14 -5.08 -4.23 -17.21
C LEU A 14 -3.92 -4.55 -18.16
N VAL A 15 -4.04 -4.08 -19.39
CA VAL A 15 -2.97 -4.16 -20.39
C VAL A 15 -1.91 -3.09 -20.09
N GLY A 16 -0.65 -3.35 -20.40
CA GLY A 16 0.49 -2.46 -20.11
C GLY A 16 0.30 -0.98 -20.44
N VAL A 17 -0.42 -0.65 -21.53
CA VAL A 17 -0.76 0.74 -21.91
C VAL A 17 -1.58 1.46 -20.84
N TYR A 18 -2.51 0.76 -20.18
CA TYR A 18 -3.32 1.36 -19.10
C TYR A 18 -2.51 1.54 -17.82
N VAL A 19 -1.56 0.64 -17.53
CA VAL A 19 -0.66 0.75 -16.38
C VAL A 19 0.21 2.00 -16.51
N ALA A 20 0.84 2.21 -17.66
CA ALA A 20 1.66 3.41 -17.91
C ALA A 20 0.84 4.70 -17.78
N LYS A 21 -0.37 4.72 -18.36
CA LYS A 21 -1.26 5.87 -18.24
C LYS A 21 -1.65 6.14 -16.78
N LEU A 22 -2.02 5.12 -16.04
CA LEU A 22 -2.40 5.26 -14.62
C LEU A 22 -1.24 5.76 -13.77
N LYS A 23 0.00 5.24 -13.99
CA LYS A 23 1.20 5.76 -13.31
C LYS A 23 1.37 7.26 -13.55
N LYS A 24 1.21 7.70 -14.81
CA LYS A 24 1.26 9.12 -15.14
C LYS A 24 0.16 9.91 -14.44
N ASP A 25 -1.10 9.48 -14.53
CA ASP A 25 -2.25 10.15 -13.90
C ASP A 25 -2.07 10.26 -12.35
N ILE A 26 -1.44 9.25 -11.72
CA ILE A 26 -1.10 9.27 -10.30
C ILE A 26 -0.04 10.33 -10.00
N LEU A 27 1.06 10.36 -10.76
CA LEU A 27 2.12 11.34 -10.56
C LEU A 27 1.63 12.78 -10.81
N ASP A 28 0.71 12.97 -11.76
CA ASP A 28 0.09 14.27 -12.06
C ASP A 28 -0.85 14.79 -10.94
N THR A 29 -1.14 13.98 -9.91
CA THR A 29 -1.93 14.44 -8.73
C THR A 29 -1.20 15.46 -7.86
N GLY A 30 0.11 15.61 -8.04
CA GLY A 30 0.96 16.46 -7.21
C GLY A 30 1.21 15.90 -5.80
N LEU A 31 1.01 14.60 -5.60
CA LEU A 31 1.48 13.91 -4.40
C LEU A 31 2.99 13.69 -4.49
N SER A 32 3.67 13.83 -3.36
CA SER A 32 5.11 13.56 -3.30
C SER A 32 5.40 12.05 -3.39
N VAL A 33 6.62 11.70 -3.79
CA VAL A 33 7.13 10.33 -3.75
C VAL A 33 6.95 9.73 -2.35
N GLN A 34 7.31 10.50 -1.31
CA GLN A 34 7.20 10.08 0.07
C GLN A 34 5.77 9.75 0.49
N GLU A 35 4.79 10.59 0.15
CA GLU A 35 3.37 10.35 0.45
C GLU A 35 2.85 9.07 -0.22
N LEU A 36 3.20 8.87 -1.50
CA LEU A 36 2.77 7.69 -2.25
C LEU A 36 3.40 6.39 -1.72
N VAL A 37 4.70 6.39 -1.45
CA VAL A 37 5.42 5.23 -0.93
C VAL A 37 4.94 4.89 0.48
N ARG A 38 4.73 5.90 1.35
CA ARG A 38 4.26 5.69 2.72
C ARG A 38 2.89 4.99 2.76
N VAL A 39 1.95 5.40 1.90
CA VAL A 39 0.62 4.77 1.84
C VAL A 39 0.68 3.37 1.23
N ALA A 40 1.50 3.16 0.20
CA ALA A 40 1.71 1.82 -0.37
C ALA A 40 2.33 0.87 0.65
N TRP A 41 3.33 1.32 1.40
CA TRP A 41 3.94 0.58 2.49
C TRP A 41 2.94 0.28 3.61
N ALA A 42 2.19 1.29 4.07
CA ALA A 42 1.14 1.11 5.08
C ALA A 42 0.13 0.03 4.68
N SER A 43 -0.24 -0.01 3.40
CA SER A 43 -1.15 -1.03 2.85
C SER A 43 -0.55 -2.43 2.86
N ALA A 44 0.75 -2.56 2.59
CA ALA A 44 1.44 -3.84 2.44
C ALA A 44 2.00 -4.39 3.77
N ALA A 45 2.49 -3.52 4.64
CA ALA A 45 3.27 -3.87 5.83
C ALA A 45 2.49 -4.67 6.91
N SER A 46 1.17 -4.68 6.84
CA SER A 46 0.33 -5.50 7.72
C SER A 46 0.25 -6.98 7.31
N TYR A 47 0.91 -7.38 6.23
CA TYR A 47 0.87 -8.78 5.79
C TYR A 47 1.59 -9.70 6.77
N ARG A 48 0.90 -10.75 7.19
CA ARG A 48 1.41 -11.80 8.05
C ARG A 48 1.42 -13.13 7.29
N GLY A 49 2.63 -13.63 7.01
CA GLY A 49 2.83 -14.80 6.16
C GLY A 49 2.37 -16.12 6.79
N THR A 50 2.26 -16.19 8.12
CA THR A 50 1.86 -17.41 8.84
C THR A 50 0.42 -17.82 8.59
N ASP A 51 -0.48 -16.85 8.45
CA ASP A 51 -1.92 -17.07 8.23
C ASP A 51 -2.47 -16.27 7.04
N MET A 52 -1.61 -15.61 6.29
CA MET A 52 -1.93 -14.79 5.11
C MET A 52 -2.92 -13.67 5.37
N ARG A 53 -2.97 -13.13 6.59
CA ARG A 53 -3.79 -11.97 6.95
C ARG A 53 -3.08 -10.67 6.63
N GLY A 54 -3.86 -9.60 6.49
CA GLY A 54 -3.35 -8.27 6.19
C GLY A 54 -2.89 -8.12 4.73
N GLY A 55 -1.97 -7.19 4.52
CA GLY A 55 -1.42 -6.89 3.21
C GLY A 55 -2.30 -6.02 2.33
N ALA A 56 -1.82 -5.77 1.11
CA ALA A 56 -2.42 -4.80 0.19
C ALA A 56 -3.79 -5.21 -0.35
N ASN A 57 -4.11 -6.53 -0.37
CA ASN A 57 -5.41 -6.98 -0.88
C ASN A 57 -6.54 -6.56 0.06
N GLY A 58 -7.59 -6.00 -0.50
CA GLY A 58 -8.71 -5.45 0.25
C GLY A 58 -8.63 -3.96 0.48
N ALA A 59 -7.47 -3.32 0.27
CA ALA A 59 -7.23 -1.91 0.58
C ALA A 59 -7.67 -1.54 2.02
N ARG A 60 -7.42 -2.44 2.99
CA ARG A 60 -7.90 -2.28 4.37
C ARG A 60 -7.25 -1.11 5.11
N VAL A 61 -6.17 -0.58 4.58
CA VAL A 61 -5.55 0.66 5.08
C VAL A 61 -6.52 1.86 5.15
N ARG A 62 -7.60 1.85 4.36
CA ARG A 62 -8.68 2.85 4.37
C ARG A 62 -9.82 2.54 5.37
N LEU A 63 -9.79 1.37 6.01
CA LEU A 63 -10.83 0.86 6.90
C LEU A 63 -10.32 0.80 8.35
N ALA A 64 -11.25 0.79 9.30
CA ALA A 64 -10.88 0.53 10.69
C ALA A 64 -10.37 -0.93 10.85
N PRO A 65 -9.34 -1.16 11.71
CA PRO A 65 -8.67 -0.17 12.55
C PRO A 65 -7.50 0.57 11.87
N GLN A 66 -7.03 0.11 10.71
CA GLN A 66 -5.78 0.58 10.08
C GLN A 66 -5.77 2.09 9.75
N ASN A 67 -6.90 2.63 9.32
CA ASN A 67 -7.00 4.06 8.98
C ASN A 67 -6.77 4.98 10.19
N GLY A 68 -7.00 4.47 11.41
CA GLY A 68 -6.79 5.20 12.66
C GLY A 68 -5.43 5.01 13.31
N TRP A 69 -4.59 4.09 12.81
CA TRP A 69 -3.28 3.85 13.40
C TRP A 69 -2.35 5.05 13.24
N GLU A 70 -1.73 5.46 14.35
CA GLU A 70 -0.82 6.62 14.37
C GLU A 70 0.33 6.47 13.36
N VAL A 71 0.91 5.28 13.26
CA VAL A 71 1.97 4.95 12.31
C VAL A 71 1.60 5.25 10.85
N ASN A 72 0.32 5.24 10.52
CA ASN A 72 -0.18 5.51 9.18
C ASN A 72 -0.41 7.01 8.90
N ASN A 73 -0.23 7.88 9.90
CA ASN A 73 -0.52 9.31 9.79
C ASN A 73 -1.92 9.57 9.17
N PRO A 74 -3.02 9.41 9.93
CA PRO A 74 -4.37 9.41 9.37
C PRO A 74 -4.71 10.59 8.47
N LYS A 75 -4.24 11.79 8.81
CA LYS A 75 -4.50 13.01 8.01
C LYS A 75 -3.84 12.96 6.63
N GLU A 76 -2.60 12.48 6.57
CA GLU A 76 -1.87 12.31 5.32
C GLU A 76 -2.46 11.15 4.51
N LEU A 77 -2.78 10.04 5.18
CA LEU A 77 -3.42 8.88 4.58
C LEU A 77 -4.73 9.27 3.88
N ASP A 78 -5.62 9.98 4.55
CA ASP A 78 -6.89 10.44 3.97
C ASP A 78 -6.68 11.34 2.75
N LYS A 79 -5.74 12.29 2.83
CA LYS A 79 -5.38 13.16 1.70
C LYS A 79 -4.95 12.35 0.47
N VAL A 80 -4.07 11.36 0.68
CA VAL A 80 -3.56 10.52 -0.42
C VAL A 80 -4.66 9.64 -0.99
N LEU A 81 -5.42 8.96 -0.13
CA LEU A 81 -6.52 8.09 -0.56
C LEU A 81 -7.57 8.85 -1.36
N LEU A 82 -7.97 10.07 -0.96
CA LEU A 82 -8.91 10.91 -1.70
C LEU A 82 -8.41 11.24 -3.11
N LYS A 83 -7.12 11.55 -3.28
CA LYS A 83 -6.54 11.83 -4.60
C LYS A 83 -6.47 10.57 -5.46
N LEU A 84 -6.03 9.44 -4.91
CA LEU A 84 -5.98 8.17 -5.63
C LEU A 84 -7.39 7.69 -6.02
N GLU A 85 -8.39 7.89 -5.19
CA GLU A 85 -9.77 7.57 -5.52
C GLU A 85 -10.31 8.40 -6.70
N LYS A 86 -9.94 9.68 -6.81
CA LYS A 86 -10.29 10.50 -7.97
C LYS A 86 -9.68 9.93 -9.25
N VAL A 87 -8.42 9.49 -9.23
CA VAL A 87 -7.77 8.85 -10.38
C VAL A 87 -8.48 7.55 -10.74
N LYS A 88 -8.73 6.66 -9.74
CA LYS A 88 -9.49 5.42 -9.91
C LYS A 88 -10.84 5.66 -10.58
N ASN A 89 -11.62 6.60 -10.02
CA ASN A 89 -12.96 6.88 -10.50
C ASN A 89 -12.96 7.48 -11.91
N SER A 90 -11.98 8.34 -12.23
CA SER A 90 -11.80 8.89 -13.58
C SER A 90 -11.47 7.78 -14.58
N PHE A 91 -10.56 6.89 -14.24
CA PHE A 91 -10.22 5.75 -15.08
C PHE A 91 -11.42 4.82 -15.29
N ASN A 92 -12.06 4.40 -14.20
CA ASN A 92 -13.16 3.43 -14.24
C ASN A 92 -14.38 3.94 -15.01
N ARG A 93 -14.63 5.26 -15.05
CA ARG A 93 -15.69 5.86 -15.86
C ARG A 93 -15.39 5.85 -17.37
N LYS A 94 -14.10 6.00 -17.73
CA LYS A 94 -13.66 6.10 -19.13
C LYS A 94 -13.32 4.76 -19.74
N ALA A 95 -13.04 3.75 -18.92
CA ALA A 95 -12.64 2.44 -19.39
C ALA A 95 -13.79 1.69 -20.04
N SER A 96 -13.55 1.17 -21.25
CA SER A 96 -14.50 0.36 -22.00
C SER A 96 -14.51 -1.09 -21.55
N GLY A 97 -15.63 -1.77 -21.71
CA GLY A 97 -15.80 -3.17 -21.33
C GLY A 97 -15.71 -3.38 -19.81
N ASN A 98 -15.18 -4.53 -19.41
CA ASN A 98 -15.05 -4.92 -18.00
C ASN A 98 -13.75 -4.43 -17.33
N LYS A 99 -13.04 -3.49 -17.94
CA LYS A 99 -11.79 -2.96 -17.39
C LYS A 99 -12.06 -2.04 -16.22
N ARG A 100 -11.52 -2.39 -15.08
CA ARG A 100 -11.63 -1.59 -13.83
C ARG A 100 -10.34 -1.73 -13.05
N ILE A 101 -10.05 -0.74 -12.21
CA ILE A 101 -9.00 -0.84 -11.20
C ILE A 101 -9.62 -0.69 -9.81
N SER A 102 -9.17 -1.52 -8.87
CA SER A 102 -9.56 -1.43 -7.46
C SER A 102 -8.78 -0.35 -6.73
N THR A 103 -9.24 0.03 -5.52
CA THR A 103 -8.47 0.90 -4.63
C THR A 103 -7.18 0.21 -4.19
N ALA A 104 -7.23 -1.10 -3.94
CA ALA A 104 -6.05 -1.90 -3.59
C ALA A 104 -4.98 -1.85 -4.69
N ASP A 105 -5.38 -2.04 -5.94
CA ASP A 105 -4.43 -2.01 -7.06
C ASP A 105 -3.89 -0.61 -7.33
N ILE A 106 -4.70 0.45 -7.18
CA ILE A 106 -4.20 1.81 -7.43
C ILE A 106 -3.22 2.25 -6.35
N ILE A 107 -3.38 1.81 -5.09
CA ILE A 107 -2.42 2.09 -4.01
C ILE A 107 -1.08 1.43 -4.32
N VAL A 108 -1.07 0.15 -4.71
CA VAL A 108 0.17 -0.57 -5.07
C VAL A 108 0.83 0.07 -6.29
N LEU A 109 0.03 0.41 -7.30
CA LEU A 109 0.54 1.08 -8.50
C LEU A 109 1.13 2.45 -8.20
N ALA A 110 0.55 3.17 -7.24
CA ALA A 110 1.06 4.47 -6.79
C ALA A 110 2.45 4.35 -6.14
N GLY A 111 2.66 3.34 -5.30
CA GLY A 111 3.99 3.03 -4.78
C GLY A 111 5.00 2.69 -5.88
N ALA A 112 4.61 1.84 -6.83
CA ALA A 112 5.46 1.50 -7.97
C ALA A 112 5.85 2.73 -8.79
N ALA A 113 4.87 3.59 -9.13
CA ALA A 113 5.12 4.82 -9.88
C ALA A 113 6.05 5.80 -9.13
N ALA A 114 5.89 5.89 -7.82
CA ALA A 114 6.73 6.74 -6.97
C ALA A 114 8.18 6.25 -6.92
N ILE A 115 8.40 4.93 -6.80
CA ILE A 115 9.75 4.33 -6.80
C ILE A 115 10.41 4.53 -8.17
N GLU A 116 9.69 4.30 -9.27
CA GLU A 116 10.20 4.55 -10.62
C GLU A 116 10.59 6.01 -10.82
N LYS A 117 9.75 6.94 -10.32
CA LYS A 117 10.06 8.37 -10.36
C LYS A 117 11.32 8.70 -9.56
N ALA A 118 11.43 8.19 -8.32
CA ALA A 118 12.60 8.43 -7.48
C ALA A 118 13.89 7.91 -8.12
N ALA A 119 13.85 6.70 -8.69
CA ALA A 119 14.99 6.13 -9.40
C ALA A 119 15.36 6.97 -10.63
N LYS A 120 14.37 7.41 -11.41
CA LYS A 120 14.60 8.26 -12.57
C LYS A 120 15.20 9.61 -12.19
N ASP A 121 14.72 10.23 -11.11
CA ASP A 121 15.26 11.49 -10.59
C ASP A 121 16.73 11.32 -10.13
N ALA A 122 17.12 10.11 -9.71
CA ALA A 122 18.50 9.73 -9.36
C ALA A 122 19.35 9.25 -10.57
N GLY A 123 18.81 9.30 -11.80
CA GLY A 123 19.53 8.90 -13.01
C GLY A 123 19.43 7.41 -13.38
N HIS A 124 18.52 6.66 -12.75
CA HIS A 124 18.33 5.23 -13.01
C HIS A 124 16.98 4.98 -13.68
N ASP A 125 16.97 4.26 -14.79
CA ASP A 125 15.74 3.85 -15.47
C ASP A 125 15.37 2.42 -15.04
N ILE A 126 14.37 2.33 -14.19
CA ILE A 126 13.86 1.04 -13.67
C ILE A 126 12.37 0.89 -13.96
N THR A 127 11.92 -0.35 -14.03
CA THR A 127 10.50 -0.70 -14.09
C THR A 127 10.15 -1.59 -12.90
N VAL A 128 9.23 -1.13 -12.06
CA VAL A 128 8.70 -1.92 -10.94
C VAL A 128 7.60 -2.82 -11.47
N PRO A 129 7.72 -4.15 -11.30
CA PRO A 129 6.70 -5.09 -11.73
C PRO A 129 5.35 -4.82 -11.04
N PHE A 130 4.27 -4.89 -11.79
CA PHE A 130 2.92 -4.74 -11.28
C PHE A 130 2.01 -5.85 -11.79
N VAL A 131 1.39 -6.55 -10.87
CA VAL A 131 0.39 -7.58 -11.15
C VAL A 131 -0.96 -7.07 -10.63
N PRO A 132 -1.95 -6.81 -11.49
CA PRO A 132 -3.30 -6.41 -11.09
C PRO A 132 -4.10 -7.59 -10.57
N GLY A 133 -5.27 -7.28 -9.95
CA GLY A 133 -6.26 -8.29 -9.57
C GLY A 133 -6.63 -8.28 -8.10
N ARG A 134 -6.10 -7.34 -7.31
CA ARG A 134 -6.54 -7.13 -5.93
C ARG A 134 -7.96 -6.56 -5.92
N MET A 135 -8.73 -6.95 -4.90
CA MET A 135 -10.09 -6.50 -4.70
C MET A 135 -10.18 -5.56 -3.50
N ASP A 136 -11.21 -4.73 -3.46
CA ASP A 136 -11.50 -3.90 -2.30
C ASP A 136 -12.39 -4.65 -1.32
N ALA A 137 -12.02 -4.63 -0.03
CA ALA A 137 -12.85 -5.13 1.06
C ALA A 137 -13.80 -4.03 1.55
N THR A 138 -14.88 -4.46 2.18
CA THR A 138 -15.78 -3.60 2.96
C THR A 138 -15.45 -3.71 4.45
N GLN A 139 -16.02 -2.86 5.28
CA GLN A 139 -15.75 -2.88 6.71
C GLN A 139 -16.23 -4.19 7.36
N ASP A 140 -17.36 -4.70 6.94
CA ASP A 140 -17.93 -5.98 7.41
C ASP A 140 -17.09 -7.22 7.01
N MET A 141 -16.24 -7.09 5.98
CA MET A 141 -15.25 -8.11 5.59
C MET A 141 -13.93 -7.97 6.36
N THR A 142 -13.85 -7.07 7.34
CA THR A 142 -12.65 -6.81 8.11
C THR A 142 -12.88 -7.17 9.56
N ASP A 143 -12.18 -8.21 10.02
CA ASP A 143 -12.14 -8.60 11.42
C ASP A 143 -11.29 -7.59 12.20
N VAL A 144 -11.95 -6.57 12.74
CA VAL A 144 -11.31 -5.43 13.42
C VAL A 144 -10.48 -5.89 14.62
N GLU A 145 -11.00 -6.85 15.39
CA GLU A 145 -10.33 -7.35 16.59
C GLU A 145 -9.02 -8.06 16.24
N SER A 146 -9.08 -9.00 15.29
CA SER A 146 -7.88 -9.70 14.82
C SER A 146 -6.91 -8.75 14.10
N PHE A 147 -7.40 -7.73 13.40
CA PHE A 147 -6.56 -6.75 12.72
C PHE A 147 -5.80 -5.84 13.68
N ALA A 148 -6.33 -5.57 14.88
CA ALA A 148 -5.66 -4.74 15.88
C ALA A 148 -4.29 -5.30 16.28
N TYR A 149 -4.12 -6.63 16.28
CA TYR A 149 -2.81 -7.26 16.55
C TYR A 149 -1.75 -7.06 15.46
N LEU A 150 -2.13 -6.52 14.30
CA LEU A 150 -1.20 -6.21 13.22
C LEU A 150 -0.71 -4.75 13.28
N GLU A 151 -1.13 -3.97 14.29
CA GLU A 151 -0.66 -2.59 14.46
C GLU A 151 0.84 -2.58 14.75
N PRO A 152 1.64 -1.90 13.93
CA PRO A 152 3.07 -1.80 14.16
C PRO A 152 3.37 -0.97 15.42
N VAL A 153 4.21 -1.48 16.29
CA VAL A 153 4.73 -0.75 17.47
C VAL A 153 6.04 -0.03 17.16
N ALA A 154 6.72 -0.46 16.08
CA ALA A 154 7.87 0.22 15.51
C ALA A 154 7.91 0.01 14.01
N ASP A 155 8.33 1.01 13.27
CA ASP A 155 8.53 0.94 11.83
C ASP A 155 9.63 1.92 11.40
N ALA A 156 10.84 1.39 11.18
CA ALA A 156 11.98 2.20 10.77
C ALA A 156 11.76 2.86 9.40
N PHE A 157 11.06 2.18 8.48
CA PHE A 157 10.76 2.71 7.15
C PHE A 157 9.88 3.97 7.19
N ARG A 158 9.01 4.08 8.20
CA ARG A 158 8.16 5.26 8.44
C ARG A 158 8.69 6.18 9.55
N ASN A 159 9.85 5.86 10.11
CA ASN A 159 10.44 6.56 11.26
C ASN A 159 9.46 6.65 12.45
N TYR A 160 8.85 5.53 12.78
CA TYR A 160 7.85 5.42 13.84
C TYR A 160 8.31 4.46 14.93
N TYR A 161 8.11 4.87 16.17
CA TYR A 161 8.37 4.07 17.36
C TYR A 161 7.41 4.49 18.48
N ALA A 162 6.70 3.50 19.06
CA ALA A 162 5.79 3.68 20.18
C ALA A 162 6.44 3.13 21.47
N PRO A 163 7.06 3.98 22.28
CA PRO A 163 7.85 3.53 23.43
C PRO A 163 7.01 2.79 24.48
N GLU A 164 5.75 3.20 24.67
CA GLU A 164 4.83 2.61 25.63
C GLU A 164 4.29 1.22 25.22
N LYS A 165 4.43 0.88 23.95
CA LYS A 165 3.94 -0.40 23.39
C LYS A 165 5.07 -1.36 23.01
N ASN A 166 6.33 -0.92 23.12
CA ASN A 166 7.47 -1.68 22.63
C ASN A 166 8.42 -2.06 23.76
N TYR A 167 8.80 -3.34 23.80
CA TYR A 167 9.79 -3.88 24.74
C TYR A 167 11.23 -3.76 24.24
N LEU A 168 11.43 -3.53 22.93
CA LEU A 168 12.72 -3.29 22.32
C LEU A 168 13.10 -1.82 22.41
N SER A 169 14.38 -1.52 22.53
CA SER A 169 14.88 -0.16 22.31
C SER A 169 14.75 0.23 20.82
N PRO A 170 14.80 1.53 20.48
CA PRO A 170 14.77 1.96 19.09
C PRO A 170 15.88 1.31 18.23
N ALA A 171 17.06 1.12 18.78
CA ALA A 171 18.19 0.50 18.09
C ALA A 171 17.93 -0.99 17.79
N GLU A 172 17.41 -1.72 18.77
CA GLU A 172 17.05 -3.13 18.59
C GLU A 172 15.89 -3.30 17.60
N ALA A 173 14.88 -2.44 17.64
CA ALA A 173 13.77 -2.44 16.69
C ALA A 173 14.25 -2.13 15.25
N LEU A 174 15.27 -1.28 15.09
CA LEU A 174 15.88 -0.99 13.79
C LEU A 174 16.63 -2.22 13.25
N VAL A 175 17.41 -2.91 14.09
CA VAL A 175 18.14 -4.13 13.71
C VAL A 175 17.15 -5.22 13.30
N GLU A 176 16.12 -5.48 14.12
CA GLU A 176 15.08 -6.46 13.79
C GLU A 176 14.41 -6.16 12.43
N ARG A 177 14.09 -4.90 12.17
CA ARG A 177 13.45 -4.52 10.91
C ARG A 177 14.38 -4.67 9.72
N ALA A 178 15.62 -4.29 9.85
CA ALA A 178 16.64 -4.47 8.81
C ALA A 178 16.80 -5.96 8.46
N ASP A 179 16.92 -6.82 9.47
CA ASP A 179 17.05 -8.27 9.31
C ASP A 179 15.85 -8.87 8.58
N LEU A 180 14.62 -8.50 8.97
CA LEU A 180 13.38 -8.95 8.29
C LEU A 180 13.32 -8.55 6.80
N LEU A 181 14.01 -7.50 6.40
CA LEU A 181 14.06 -7.02 5.02
C LEU A 181 15.33 -7.48 4.28
N ASN A 182 16.16 -8.32 4.90
CA ASN A 182 17.48 -8.72 4.42
C ASN A 182 18.39 -7.53 4.10
N LEU A 183 18.32 -6.50 4.92
CA LEU A 183 19.14 -5.29 4.84
C LEU A 183 20.08 -5.23 6.05
N SER A 184 21.23 -4.60 5.86
CA SER A 184 22.04 -4.13 6.99
C SER A 184 21.41 -2.86 7.59
N VAL A 185 21.77 -2.57 8.86
CA VAL A 185 21.28 -1.35 9.53
C VAL A 185 21.64 -0.06 8.77
N PRO A 186 22.85 0.08 8.20
CA PRO A 186 23.18 1.23 7.36
C PRO A 186 22.36 1.35 6.07
N GLU A 187 21.91 0.23 5.49
CA GLU A 187 21.05 0.25 4.30
C GLU A 187 19.60 0.62 4.63
N MET A 188 19.15 0.30 5.84
CA MET A 188 17.81 0.68 6.32
C MET A 188 17.72 2.19 6.57
#